data_29a7461e781f4d19f19d3e2893e5b114
#
_entry.id   29a7461e781f4d19f19d3e2893e5b114
#
_cell.length_a   1.000
_cell.length_b   1.000
_cell.length_c   1.000
_cell.angle_alpha   90.00
_cell.angle_beta   90.00
_cell.angle_gamma   90.00
#
_symmetry.space_group_name_H-M   'P 1'
#
loop_
_entity.id
_entity.type
_entity.pdbx_description
1 polymer ?
#
loop_
_entity_poly.entity_id
_entity_poly.type
_entity_poly.pdbx_seq_one_letter_code
_entity_poly.pdbx_strand_id
1 'polypeptide(L)'
;MSKSTRRKEAGGAVPGSRVTRRELLMGAAAYAVLPPFAFSTPSAAQFFDADALEKIADRDPEAAAAFIVDAQTHVWWREGGLRTLTPSGEHFLKTLAGTRASVIGKPVPIADMGRMMFIEDMFLHSETDIAFLNSFGMRGAFDGVDLFPPREAAFIRSMAPSRIRVLGVVDPPDGQSAVDSLIYQCEELKIDGLKLYPPGPVTTGWRMDDEKTTYPLYEVLRKHGVKNVCVHKGLPGLFLEEYCHTADLARAAADFPDLNFIAFHCSFPFEAELAEHAQKAKVKNIYAEMGGLAPYMFRTPERYAQMLATVLNGLGADHVLWGTDTPVAGPPHWQILAFQAYGFPAQLVESKGYPVITPAVKRQILGGNAARLYNINVADASRAIDKDLLYKLRVDGNPLPLEVDPSKWTAG
;
A
#
# COMPACT_ATOMS: atom_id res chain seq x y z
N MET A 1 4.34 58.95 -47.29
CA MET A 1 4.63 59.07 -45.84
C MET A 1 3.47 58.48 -45.09
N SER A 2 3.58 57.23 -44.63
CA SER A 2 2.67 56.64 -43.60
C SER A 2 3.44 55.54 -42.85
N LYS A 3 3.68 55.74 -41.58
CA LYS A 3 4.42 54.86 -40.72
C LYS A 3 3.49 53.77 -40.22
N SER A 4 3.75 52.54 -40.61
CA SER A 4 3.15 51.32 -40.05
C SER A 4 3.78 51.01 -38.67
N THR A 5 2.98 51.08 -37.61
CA THR A 5 3.35 50.66 -36.28
C THR A 5 3.00 49.18 -36.12
N ARG A 6 4.01 48.32 -36.08
CA ARG A 6 3.88 46.90 -35.66
C ARG A 6 3.69 46.84 -34.14
N ARG A 7 2.53 46.38 -33.71
CA ARG A 7 2.30 45.88 -32.32
C ARG A 7 3.09 44.58 -32.14
N LYS A 8 3.97 44.58 -31.16
CA LYS A 8 4.56 43.36 -30.60
C LYS A 8 3.54 42.74 -29.66
N GLU A 9 3.04 41.55 -29.97
CA GLU A 9 2.36 40.69 -29.03
C GLU A 9 3.40 40.11 -28.08
N ALA A 10 3.24 40.42 -26.78
CA ALA A 10 4.01 39.82 -25.71
C ALA A 10 3.41 38.44 -25.38
N GLY A 11 4.05 37.40 -25.85
CA GLY A 11 3.76 36.04 -25.39
C GLY A 11 4.14 35.91 -23.92
N GLY A 12 3.13 35.83 -23.05
CA GLY A 12 3.31 35.51 -21.66
C GLY A 12 3.75 34.05 -21.53
N ALA A 13 5.00 33.82 -21.21
CA ALA A 13 5.47 32.51 -20.72
C ALA A 13 4.87 32.25 -19.33
N VAL A 14 4.11 31.17 -19.23
CA VAL A 14 3.70 30.62 -17.95
C VAL A 14 4.97 30.24 -17.19
N PRO A 15 5.17 30.68 -15.93
CA PRO A 15 6.34 30.28 -15.17
C PRO A 15 6.19 28.78 -14.82
N GLY A 16 6.94 27.94 -15.50
CA GLY A 16 7.16 26.58 -15.06
C GLY A 16 7.80 26.64 -13.67
N SER A 17 7.10 26.19 -12.65
CA SER A 17 7.63 26.06 -11.30
C SER A 17 8.80 25.08 -11.35
N ARG A 18 10.02 25.61 -11.31
CA ARG A 18 11.22 24.79 -11.08
C ARG A 18 11.16 24.28 -9.67
N VAL A 19 10.86 23.00 -9.52
CA VAL A 19 11.04 22.29 -8.25
C VAL A 19 12.47 22.51 -7.78
N THR A 20 12.64 23.12 -6.64
CA THR A 20 13.96 23.46 -6.14
C THR A 20 14.65 22.20 -5.58
N ARG A 21 15.98 22.17 -5.63
CA ARG A 21 16.78 21.09 -5.07
C ARG A 21 16.47 20.82 -3.59
N ARG A 22 15.92 21.82 -2.89
CA ARG A 22 15.48 21.75 -1.50
C ARG A 22 14.14 21.00 -1.36
N GLU A 23 13.19 21.18 -2.27
CA GLU A 23 11.91 20.46 -2.29
C GLU A 23 12.09 18.99 -2.68
N LEU A 24 13.01 18.70 -3.62
CA LEU A 24 13.44 17.34 -3.94
C LEU A 24 14.14 16.66 -2.74
N LEU A 25 14.95 17.37 -1.96
CA LEU A 25 15.63 16.83 -0.79
C LEU A 25 14.68 16.67 0.41
N MET A 26 13.66 17.51 0.55
CA MET A 26 12.66 17.39 1.63
C MET A 26 11.72 16.21 1.38
N GLY A 27 11.30 15.96 0.14
CA GLY A 27 10.54 14.76 -0.21
C GLY A 27 11.34 13.47 -0.02
N ALA A 28 12.63 13.46 -0.38
CA ALA A 28 13.52 12.34 -0.12
C ALA A 28 13.80 12.14 1.39
N ALA A 29 13.79 13.21 2.18
CA ALA A 29 14.05 13.16 3.62
C ALA A 29 12.97 12.39 4.40
N ALA A 30 11.71 12.38 3.96
CA ALA A 30 10.66 11.62 4.61
C ALA A 30 10.89 10.10 4.53
N TYR A 31 11.56 9.61 3.47
CA TYR A 31 11.95 8.20 3.31
C TYR A 31 13.44 7.93 3.58
N ALA A 32 14.32 8.88 3.31
CA ALA A 32 15.78 8.68 3.27
C ALA A 32 16.53 9.01 4.57
N VAL A 33 15.89 9.65 5.55
CA VAL A 33 16.55 10.04 6.83
C VAL A 33 15.93 9.25 7.99
N LEU A 34 15.91 7.93 7.83
CA LEU A 34 15.76 7.08 9.00
C LEU A 34 17.12 6.42 9.21
N PRO A 35 17.81 6.67 10.34
CA PRO A 35 19.07 6.01 10.63
C PRO A 35 18.88 4.48 10.59
N PRO A 36 19.92 3.71 10.28
CA PRO A 36 19.86 2.26 10.39
C PRO A 36 19.29 1.93 11.77
N PHE A 37 18.38 0.96 11.81
CA PHE A 37 17.64 0.56 12.99
C PHE A 37 18.45 0.67 14.28
N ALA A 38 18.34 1.76 14.99
CA ALA A 38 18.56 1.78 16.42
C ALA A 38 17.23 1.33 17.04
N PHE A 39 17.06 0.04 17.17
CA PHE A 39 16.02 -0.55 17.99
C PHE A 39 16.35 -0.22 19.42
N SER A 40 15.82 0.81 19.93
CA SER A 40 15.70 1.01 21.37
C SER A 40 15.31 2.42 21.72
N THR A 41 14.02 2.65 21.63
CA THR A 41 13.49 3.55 22.64
C THR A 41 12.72 2.66 23.61
N PRO A 42 12.92 2.82 24.93
CA PRO A 42 12.12 2.16 25.95
C PRO A 42 10.59 2.31 25.72
N SER A 43 10.22 3.31 24.91
CA SER A 43 8.85 3.61 24.52
C SER A 43 8.23 2.56 23.58
N ALA A 44 9.01 1.87 22.74
CA ALA A 44 8.44 0.87 21.84
C ALA A 44 7.96 -0.38 22.57
N ALA A 45 8.69 -0.85 23.55
CA ALA A 45 8.37 -2.07 24.30
C ALA A 45 6.99 -2.05 24.94
N GLN A 46 6.48 -0.89 25.37
CA GLN A 46 5.16 -0.77 26.00
C GLN A 46 3.98 -1.09 25.04
N PHE A 47 4.22 -1.12 23.73
CA PHE A 47 3.20 -1.43 22.73
C PHE A 47 3.17 -2.90 22.30
N PHE A 48 4.05 -3.72 22.86
CA PHE A 48 4.13 -5.14 22.53
C PHE A 48 3.88 -6.01 23.76
N ASP A 49 3.02 -7.01 23.59
CA ASP A 49 2.79 -8.05 24.58
C ASP A 49 3.91 -9.09 24.51
N ALA A 50 4.76 -9.13 25.53
CA ALA A 50 5.88 -10.05 25.62
C ALA A 50 5.43 -11.51 25.62
N ASP A 51 4.32 -11.83 26.34
CA ASP A 51 3.76 -13.19 26.38
C ASP A 51 3.20 -13.59 25.00
N ALA A 52 2.60 -12.65 24.27
CA ALA A 52 2.16 -12.89 22.90
C ALA A 52 3.34 -13.12 21.95
N LEU A 53 4.43 -12.38 22.09
CA LEU A 53 5.66 -12.58 21.32
C LEU A 53 6.26 -13.97 21.56
N GLU A 54 6.32 -14.42 22.81
CA GLU A 54 6.83 -15.75 23.15
C GLU A 54 5.98 -16.85 22.55
N LYS A 55 4.64 -16.77 22.70
CA LYS A 55 3.69 -17.74 22.10
C LYS A 55 3.78 -17.76 20.57
N ILE A 56 3.96 -16.60 19.93
CA ILE A 56 4.12 -16.51 18.49
C ILE A 56 5.46 -17.13 18.08
N ALA A 57 6.55 -16.85 18.81
CA ALA A 57 7.86 -17.44 18.57
C ALA A 57 7.83 -18.97 18.71
N ASP A 58 7.06 -19.49 19.69
CA ASP A 58 6.83 -20.93 19.90
C ASP A 58 5.83 -21.54 18.90
N ARG A 59 5.31 -20.73 17.96
CA ARG A 59 4.34 -21.15 16.94
C ARG A 59 3.07 -21.76 17.53
N ASP A 60 2.54 -21.16 18.61
CA ASP A 60 1.25 -21.51 19.14
C ASP A 60 0.18 -21.48 18.03
N PRO A 61 -0.48 -22.60 17.71
CA PRO A 61 -1.47 -22.66 16.64
C PRO A 61 -2.63 -21.69 16.82
N GLU A 62 -3.01 -21.35 18.05
CA GLU A 62 -4.09 -20.39 18.31
C GLU A 62 -3.66 -18.94 18.02
N ALA A 63 -2.41 -18.60 18.28
CA ALA A 63 -1.84 -17.29 17.93
C ALA A 63 -1.57 -17.17 16.43
N ALA A 64 -1.19 -18.29 15.78
CA ALA A 64 -0.93 -18.36 14.35
C ALA A 64 -2.18 -18.52 13.46
N ALA A 65 -3.36 -18.72 14.04
CA ALA A 65 -4.58 -19.13 13.31
C ALA A 65 -5.34 -18.02 12.57
N ALA A 66 -4.72 -16.90 12.25
CA ALA A 66 -5.34 -15.90 11.38
C ALA A 66 -5.16 -16.29 9.91
N PHE A 67 -6.25 -16.30 9.13
CA PHE A 67 -6.16 -16.28 7.67
C PHE A 67 -5.68 -14.89 7.25
N ILE A 68 -4.53 -14.81 6.59
CA ILE A 68 -3.84 -13.56 6.33
C ILE A 68 -4.02 -13.16 4.86
N VAL A 69 -4.61 -12.00 4.65
CA VAL A 69 -4.77 -11.38 3.33
C VAL A 69 -4.00 -10.07 3.31
N ASP A 70 -2.94 -10.03 2.51
CA ASP A 70 -2.15 -8.83 2.28
C ASP A 70 -2.75 -8.03 1.14
N ALA A 71 -3.37 -6.88 1.44
CA ALA A 71 -4.09 -6.06 0.47
C ALA A 71 -3.19 -5.15 -0.37
N GLN A 72 -1.89 -5.05 -0.03
CA GLN A 72 -0.95 -4.20 -0.75
C GLN A 72 0.43 -4.84 -0.86
N THR A 73 0.75 -5.32 -2.08
CA THR A 73 2.06 -5.85 -2.42
C THR A 73 2.47 -5.41 -3.81
N HIS A 74 3.77 -5.42 -4.08
CA HIS A 74 4.33 -4.95 -5.35
C HIS A 74 5.42 -5.87 -5.89
N VAL A 75 5.64 -5.72 -7.19
CA VAL A 75 6.85 -6.13 -7.90
C VAL A 75 7.41 -4.85 -8.54
N TRP A 76 8.66 -4.52 -8.23
CA TRP A 76 9.31 -3.29 -8.70
C TRP A 76 10.21 -3.50 -9.90
N TRP A 77 10.27 -4.71 -10.40
CA TRP A 77 11.07 -5.06 -11.56
C TRP A 77 10.36 -6.10 -12.42
N ARG A 78 10.14 -5.76 -13.69
CA ARG A 78 9.58 -6.68 -14.68
C ARG A 78 10.70 -7.44 -15.39
N GLU A 79 10.41 -8.65 -15.89
CA GLU A 79 11.33 -9.39 -16.73
C GLU A 79 11.69 -8.61 -18.00
N GLY A 80 12.99 -8.63 -18.36
CA GLY A 80 13.52 -7.80 -19.45
C GLY A 80 13.79 -6.34 -19.08
N GLY A 81 13.46 -5.93 -17.85
CA GLY A 81 13.69 -4.58 -17.33
C GLY A 81 12.89 -3.49 -18.02
N LEU A 82 13.19 -2.25 -17.68
CA LEU A 82 12.74 -1.05 -18.39
C LEU A 82 13.82 -0.66 -19.40
N ARG A 83 13.44 -0.34 -20.63
CA ARG A 83 14.39 0.06 -21.67
C ARG A 83 15.07 1.38 -21.33
N THR A 84 14.28 2.30 -20.80
CA THR A 84 14.75 3.62 -20.37
C THR A 84 14.07 4.00 -19.06
N LEU A 85 14.78 4.72 -18.21
CA LEU A 85 14.26 5.36 -17.01
C LEU A 85 14.40 6.87 -17.17
N THR A 86 13.37 7.61 -16.81
CA THR A 86 13.55 9.05 -16.61
C THR A 86 14.36 9.27 -15.32
N PRO A 87 15.00 10.44 -15.13
CA PRO A 87 15.70 10.74 -13.88
C PRO A 87 14.81 10.60 -12.64
N SER A 88 13.52 10.92 -12.75
CA SER A 88 12.55 10.75 -11.66
C SER A 88 12.23 9.29 -11.41
N GLY A 89 12.08 8.46 -12.43
CA GLY A 89 11.88 7.02 -12.32
C GLY A 89 13.09 6.32 -11.70
N GLU A 90 14.30 6.71 -12.11
CA GLU A 90 15.53 6.20 -11.51
C GLU A 90 15.65 6.57 -10.03
N HIS A 91 15.35 7.82 -9.69
CA HIS A 91 15.33 8.29 -8.30
C HIS A 91 14.32 7.52 -7.47
N PHE A 92 13.09 7.32 -8.00
CA PHE A 92 12.03 6.55 -7.34
C PHE A 92 12.49 5.13 -7.01
N LEU A 93 12.99 4.38 -8.00
CA LEU A 93 13.46 3.00 -7.79
C LEU A 93 14.64 2.92 -6.81
N LYS A 94 15.59 3.84 -6.89
CA LYS A 94 16.72 3.91 -5.94
C LYS A 94 16.24 4.17 -4.51
N THR A 95 15.24 5.03 -4.33
CA THR A 95 14.66 5.33 -3.02
C THR A 95 13.97 4.09 -2.43
N LEU A 96 13.18 3.37 -3.23
CA LEU A 96 12.53 2.13 -2.80
C LEU A 96 13.55 1.06 -2.39
N ALA A 97 14.59 0.85 -3.21
CA ALA A 97 15.65 -0.11 -2.90
C ALA A 97 16.42 0.30 -1.62
N GLY A 98 16.67 1.60 -1.44
CA GLY A 98 17.28 2.15 -0.22
C GLY A 98 16.41 1.94 1.01
N THR A 99 15.11 2.14 0.90
CA THR A 99 14.15 1.87 1.98
C THR A 99 14.17 0.40 2.37
N ARG A 100 14.05 -0.51 1.40
CA ARG A 100 14.17 -1.95 1.67
C ARG A 100 15.50 -2.30 2.31
N ALA A 101 16.61 -1.80 1.78
CA ALA A 101 17.95 -2.04 2.36
C ALA A 101 18.03 -1.60 3.82
N SER A 102 17.40 -0.48 4.17
CA SER A 102 17.36 0.03 5.55
C SER A 102 16.53 -0.84 6.49
N VAL A 103 15.51 -1.51 5.95
CA VAL A 103 14.65 -2.43 6.74
C VAL A 103 15.35 -3.76 6.97
N ILE A 104 15.91 -4.36 5.91
CA ILE A 104 16.51 -5.71 6.00
C ILE A 104 18.00 -5.71 6.38
N GLY A 105 18.63 -4.53 6.52
CA GLY A 105 20.02 -4.39 6.95
C GLY A 105 21.08 -4.73 5.89
N LYS A 106 20.67 -4.94 4.62
CA LYS A 106 21.59 -5.22 3.51
C LYS A 106 21.08 -4.62 2.19
N PRO A 107 21.97 -4.21 1.26
CA PRO A 107 21.57 -3.76 -0.06
C PRO A 107 20.83 -4.86 -0.83
N VAL A 108 19.79 -4.44 -1.58
CA VAL A 108 19.06 -5.31 -2.51
C VAL A 108 19.06 -4.61 -3.87
N PRO A 109 19.64 -5.22 -4.91
CA PRO A 109 19.55 -4.70 -6.26
C PRO A 109 18.08 -4.58 -6.71
N ILE A 110 17.75 -3.50 -7.43
CA ILE A 110 16.38 -3.30 -7.94
C ILE A 110 15.95 -4.48 -8.83
N ALA A 111 16.86 -5.01 -9.63
CA ALA A 111 16.61 -6.15 -10.51
C ALA A 111 16.16 -7.42 -9.76
N ASP A 112 16.54 -7.55 -8.49
CA ASP A 112 16.15 -8.69 -7.66
C ASP A 112 14.74 -8.50 -7.04
N MET A 113 14.17 -7.27 -7.11
CA MET A 113 12.83 -6.96 -6.61
C MET A 113 11.73 -7.38 -7.62
N GLY A 114 11.97 -8.49 -8.30
CA GLY A 114 11.10 -9.08 -9.32
C GLY A 114 10.17 -10.16 -8.77
N ARG A 115 9.60 -10.92 -9.72
CA ARG A 115 8.59 -11.94 -9.44
C ARG A 115 9.04 -13.05 -8.50
N MET A 116 10.31 -13.48 -8.60
CA MET A 116 10.80 -14.57 -7.76
C MET A 116 10.90 -14.14 -6.30
N MET A 117 11.50 -12.98 -6.04
CA MET A 117 11.53 -12.44 -4.69
C MET A 117 10.12 -12.22 -4.12
N PHE A 118 9.17 -11.76 -4.95
CA PHE A 118 7.78 -11.63 -4.54
C PHE A 118 7.18 -12.96 -4.07
N ILE A 119 7.35 -14.03 -4.84
CA ILE A 119 6.83 -15.36 -4.48
C ILE A 119 7.50 -15.89 -3.21
N GLU A 120 8.81 -15.71 -3.09
CA GLU A 120 9.59 -16.14 -1.93
C GLU A 120 9.18 -15.36 -0.67
N ASP A 121 9.23 -14.04 -0.72
CA ASP A 121 8.88 -13.17 0.42
C ASP A 121 7.44 -13.42 0.88
N MET A 122 6.49 -13.52 -0.05
CA MET A 122 5.07 -13.61 0.30
C MET A 122 4.64 -14.98 0.77
N PHE A 123 5.17 -16.07 0.19
CA PHE A 123 4.58 -17.39 0.38
C PHE A 123 5.55 -18.47 0.90
N LEU A 124 6.86 -18.24 0.81
CA LEU A 124 7.86 -19.15 1.40
C LEU A 124 8.40 -18.59 2.73
N HIS A 125 8.56 -17.27 2.80
CA HIS A 125 9.13 -16.56 3.96
C HIS A 125 8.09 -15.78 4.78
N SER A 126 6.80 -16.06 4.59
CA SER A 126 5.76 -15.49 5.44
C SER A 126 4.53 -16.39 5.57
N GLU A 127 3.67 -16.05 6.51
CA GLU A 127 2.39 -16.72 6.75
C GLU A 127 1.26 -16.21 5.86
N THR A 128 1.55 -15.33 4.90
CA THR A 128 0.54 -14.76 4.02
C THR A 128 -0.17 -15.84 3.21
N ASP A 129 -1.48 -15.87 3.30
CA ASP A 129 -2.32 -16.82 2.57
C ASP A 129 -2.68 -16.30 1.18
N ILE A 130 -3.14 -15.05 1.11
CA ILE A 130 -3.47 -14.37 -0.15
C ILE A 130 -2.78 -13.00 -0.19
N ALA A 131 -2.20 -12.67 -1.34
CA ALA A 131 -1.61 -11.38 -1.61
C ALA A 131 -2.31 -10.68 -2.79
N PHE A 132 -2.60 -9.39 -2.63
CA PHE A 132 -3.04 -8.52 -3.72
C PHE A 132 -1.83 -7.87 -4.37
N LEU A 133 -1.49 -8.34 -5.56
CA LEU A 133 -0.40 -7.81 -6.36
C LEU A 133 -0.86 -6.58 -7.12
N ASN A 134 -0.33 -5.43 -6.73
CA ASN A 134 -0.67 -4.16 -7.34
C ASN A 134 0.13 -3.94 -8.61
N SER A 135 -0.55 -3.72 -9.72
CA SER A 135 0.07 -3.14 -10.90
C SER A 135 0.52 -1.71 -10.62
N PHE A 136 1.54 -1.24 -11.33
CA PHE A 136 2.13 0.06 -11.08
C PHE A 136 2.31 0.83 -12.38
N GLY A 137 1.56 1.92 -12.49
CA GLY A 137 1.58 2.85 -13.63
C GLY A 137 2.60 3.96 -13.45
N MET A 138 2.11 5.19 -13.28
CA MET A 138 2.89 6.43 -13.20
C MET A 138 3.80 6.62 -14.42
N ARG A 139 3.22 6.48 -15.61
CA ARG A 139 3.91 6.49 -16.91
C ARG A 139 4.80 7.70 -17.13
N GLY A 140 4.42 8.84 -16.56
CA GLY A 140 5.24 10.06 -16.62
C GLY A 140 6.63 9.93 -15.98
N ALA A 141 6.79 9.03 -15.01
CA ALA A 141 8.09 8.73 -14.39
C ALA A 141 8.89 7.66 -15.17
N PHE A 142 8.23 6.86 -16.01
CA PHE A 142 8.80 5.68 -16.63
C PHE A 142 8.73 5.72 -18.16
N ASP A 143 8.93 6.91 -18.75
CA ASP A 143 9.01 7.12 -20.18
C ASP A 143 7.77 6.63 -20.97
N GLY A 144 6.59 6.92 -20.43
CA GLY A 144 5.30 6.59 -21.04
C GLY A 144 4.86 5.13 -20.88
N VAL A 145 5.58 4.31 -20.09
CA VAL A 145 5.22 2.91 -19.85
C VAL A 145 4.91 2.65 -18.38
N ASP A 146 4.09 1.64 -18.12
CA ASP A 146 3.87 1.16 -16.75
C ASP A 146 5.15 0.50 -16.22
N LEU A 147 5.56 0.84 -15.00
CA LEU A 147 6.68 0.17 -14.35
C LEU A 147 6.39 -1.32 -14.18
N PHE A 148 5.19 -1.63 -13.71
CA PHE A 148 4.73 -3.01 -13.56
C PHE A 148 3.32 -3.17 -14.14
N PRO A 149 3.21 -3.61 -15.42
CA PRO A 149 1.94 -3.62 -16.14
C PRO A 149 0.98 -4.72 -15.64
N PRO A 150 -0.34 -4.51 -15.75
CA PRO A 150 -1.35 -5.48 -15.30
C PRO A 150 -1.22 -6.87 -15.94
N ARG A 151 -0.70 -6.98 -17.16
CA ARG A 151 -0.44 -8.27 -17.81
C ARG A 151 0.59 -9.11 -17.07
N GLU A 152 1.64 -8.48 -16.57
CA GLU A 152 2.66 -9.19 -15.78
C GLU A 152 2.12 -9.60 -14.40
N ALA A 153 1.32 -8.77 -13.78
CA ALA A 153 0.62 -9.15 -12.55
C ALA A 153 -0.30 -10.36 -12.76
N ALA A 154 -1.07 -10.36 -13.85
CA ALA A 154 -1.93 -11.50 -14.23
C ALA A 154 -1.10 -12.75 -14.55
N PHE A 155 0.07 -12.60 -15.18
CA PHE A 155 0.99 -13.72 -15.40
C PHE A 155 1.50 -14.30 -14.07
N ILE A 156 1.93 -13.46 -13.12
CA ILE A 156 2.38 -13.93 -11.81
C ILE A 156 1.22 -14.61 -11.05
N ARG A 157 0.00 -14.08 -11.14
CA ARG A 157 -1.19 -14.76 -10.59
C ARG A 157 -1.36 -16.18 -11.16
N SER A 158 -1.08 -16.38 -12.44
CA SER A 158 -1.19 -17.71 -13.05
C SER A 158 -0.22 -18.74 -12.46
N MET A 159 0.87 -18.31 -11.81
CA MET A 159 1.82 -19.17 -11.11
C MET A 159 1.28 -19.67 -9.75
N ALA A 160 0.41 -18.91 -9.09
CA ALA A 160 -0.21 -19.25 -7.81
C ALA A 160 -1.65 -18.71 -7.73
N PRO A 161 -2.59 -19.26 -8.52
CA PRO A 161 -3.94 -18.66 -8.69
C PRO A 161 -4.81 -18.75 -7.42
N SER A 162 -4.52 -19.65 -6.50
CA SER A 162 -5.17 -19.73 -5.18
C SER A 162 -4.74 -18.61 -4.25
N ARG A 163 -3.56 -18.01 -4.47
CA ARG A 163 -2.92 -17.09 -3.53
C ARG A 163 -2.82 -15.65 -4.01
N ILE A 164 -2.86 -15.42 -5.32
CA ILE A 164 -2.60 -14.08 -5.86
C ILE A 164 -3.88 -13.49 -6.46
N ARG A 165 -4.18 -12.28 -6.04
CA ARG A 165 -5.20 -11.39 -6.61
C ARG A 165 -4.50 -10.23 -7.30
N VAL A 166 -5.14 -9.62 -8.28
CA VAL A 166 -4.52 -8.56 -9.09
C VAL A 166 -5.31 -7.27 -8.99
N LEU A 167 -4.64 -6.20 -8.61
CA LEU A 167 -5.16 -4.85 -8.78
C LEU A 167 -4.62 -4.28 -10.09
N GLY A 168 -5.54 -3.90 -10.97
CA GLY A 168 -5.20 -3.20 -12.22
C GLY A 168 -4.74 -1.77 -11.96
N VAL A 169 -4.27 -1.10 -13.00
CA VAL A 169 -3.87 0.32 -12.93
C VAL A 169 -4.18 1.03 -14.23
N VAL A 170 -4.61 2.28 -14.11
CA VAL A 170 -4.70 3.25 -15.21
C VAL A 170 -4.39 4.64 -14.68
N ASP A 171 -3.98 5.53 -15.55
CA ASP A 171 -3.79 6.94 -15.24
C ASP A 171 -4.95 7.73 -15.85
N PRO A 172 -5.90 8.28 -15.05
CA PRO A 172 -7.08 8.98 -15.56
C PRO A 172 -6.81 10.10 -16.57
N PRO A 173 -5.69 10.87 -16.47
CA PRO A 173 -5.35 11.87 -17.47
C PRO A 173 -5.16 11.33 -18.90
N ASP A 174 -4.96 10.02 -19.08
CA ASP A 174 -4.89 9.37 -20.38
C ASP A 174 -6.25 9.33 -21.12
N GLY A 175 -7.33 9.75 -20.47
CA GLY A 175 -8.67 9.90 -21.05
C GLY A 175 -9.24 8.59 -21.61
N GLN A 176 -9.64 8.58 -22.89
CA GLN A 176 -10.28 7.39 -23.49
C GLN A 176 -9.37 6.16 -23.47
N SER A 177 -8.05 6.33 -23.60
CA SER A 177 -7.13 5.19 -23.55
C SER A 177 -7.06 4.53 -22.16
N ALA A 178 -7.27 5.30 -21.08
CA ALA A 178 -7.40 4.76 -19.73
C ALA A 178 -8.68 3.94 -19.60
N VAL A 179 -9.80 4.43 -20.17
CA VAL A 179 -11.09 3.72 -20.20
C VAL A 179 -10.96 2.39 -20.95
N ASP A 180 -10.41 2.41 -22.15
CA ASP A 180 -10.25 1.22 -23.00
C ASP A 180 -9.31 0.19 -22.34
N SER A 181 -8.22 0.67 -21.73
CA SER A 181 -7.30 -0.16 -20.95
C SER A 181 -7.99 -0.80 -19.75
N LEU A 182 -8.82 -0.06 -19.02
CA LEU A 182 -9.55 -0.61 -17.87
C LEU A 182 -10.58 -1.65 -18.28
N ILE A 183 -11.30 -1.44 -19.37
CA ILE A 183 -12.23 -2.44 -19.93
C ILE A 183 -11.46 -3.73 -20.21
N TYR A 184 -10.34 -3.66 -20.93
CA TYR A 184 -9.48 -4.80 -21.21
C TYR A 184 -9.02 -5.51 -19.92
N GLN A 185 -8.62 -4.76 -18.89
CA GLN A 185 -8.18 -5.32 -17.62
C GLN A 185 -9.33 -6.04 -16.89
N CYS A 186 -10.54 -5.52 -16.94
CA CYS A 186 -11.73 -6.18 -16.38
C CYS A 186 -12.10 -7.43 -17.16
N GLU A 187 -12.13 -7.36 -18.49
CA GLU A 187 -12.62 -8.41 -19.36
C GLU A 187 -11.65 -9.54 -19.59
N GLU A 188 -10.38 -9.23 -19.84
CA GLU A 188 -9.37 -10.22 -20.20
C GLU A 188 -8.47 -10.60 -19.01
N LEU A 189 -8.04 -9.61 -18.21
CA LEU A 189 -7.16 -9.88 -17.10
C LEU A 189 -7.91 -10.23 -15.81
N LYS A 190 -9.23 -10.02 -15.76
CA LYS A 190 -10.05 -10.34 -14.57
C LYS A 190 -9.46 -9.76 -13.29
N ILE A 191 -9.24 -8.46 -13.27
CA ILE A 191 -8.71 -7.77 -12.10
C ILE A 191 -9.70 -7.81 -10.93
N ASP A 192 -9.19 -7.87 -9.72
CA ASP A 192 -9.99 -7.93 -8.48
C ASP A 192 -10.31 -6.53 -7.93
N GLY A 193 -9.63 -5.50 -8.40
CA GLY A 193 -9.82 -4.10 -8.07
C GLY A 193 -8.94 -3.19 -8.92
N LEU A 194 -9.09 -1.89 -8.75
CA LEU A 194 -8.31 -0.86 -9.46
C LEU A 194 -7.40 -0.13 -8.46
N LYS A 195 -6.11 -0.02 -8.75
CA LYS A 195 -5.16 0.81 -8.00
C LYS A 195 -4.91 2.13 -8.73
N LEU A 196 -5.01 3.22 -7.99
CA LEU A 196 -4.87 4.59 -8.48
C LEU A 196 -3.78 5.35 -7.71
N TYR A 197 -3.08 6.24 -8.43
CA TYR A 197 -1.99 7.07 -7.90
C TYR A 197 -2.24 8.56 -8.16
N PRO A 198 -3.25 9.20 -7.50
CA PRO A 198 -3.55 10.62 -7.69
C PRO A 198 -2.37 11.55 -7.50
N PRO A 199 -1.44 11.29 -6.54
CA PRO A 199 -0.32 12.18 -6.33
C PRO A 199 0.73 12.17 -7.44
N GLY A 200 0.65 11.25 -8.40
CA GLY A 200 1.55 11.16 -9.56
C GLY A 200 3.04 11.18 -9.21
N PRO A 201 3.91 10.94 -10.18
CA PRO A 201 5.31 11.19 -9.96
C PRO A 201 5.60 12.67 -10.22
N VAL A 202 5.92 13.43 -9.21
CA VAL A 202 6.62 14.72 -9.20
C VAL A 202 6.09 15.86 -10.11
N THR A 203 5.32 15.62 -11.17
CA THR A 203 4.96 16.66 -12.15
C THR A 203 3.48 16.82 -12.46
N THR A 204 2.66 15.82 -12.29
CA THR A 204 1.22 15.86 -12.61
C THR A 204 0.42 15.03 -11.63
N GLY A 205 -0.35 15.68 -10.76
CA GLY A 205 -1.36 15.04 -9.95
C GLY A 205 -2.75 15.20 -10.57
N TRP A 206 -3.70 14.45 -10.04
CA TRP A 206 -5.10 14.50 -10.45
C TRP A 206 -6.02 14.15 -9.28
N ARG A 207 -7.31 14.39 -9.43
CA ARG A 207 -8.27 14.25 -8.32
C ARG A 207 -9.17 13.02 -8.51
N MET A 208 -9.48 12.36 -7.40
CA MET A 208 -10.42 11.24 -7.36
C MET A 208 -11.84 11.64 -7.75
N ASP A 209 -12.22 12.89 -7.50
CA ASP A 209 -13.54 13.45 -7.78
C ASP A 209 -13.62 14.22 -9.10
N ASP A 210 -12.71 13.98 -10.04
CA ASP A 210 -12.78 14.59 -11.38
C ASP A 210 -13.83 13.86 -12.24
N GLU A 211 -14.93 14.60 -12.52
CA GLU A 211 -16.07 14.05 -13.25
C GLU A 211 -15.76 13.74 -14.72
N LYS A 212 -14.70 14.34 -15.29
CA LYS A 212 -14.36 14.16 -16.71
C LYS A 212 -13.37 13.02 -16.94
N THR A 213 -12.42 12.86 -16.05
CA THR A 213 -11.31 11.92 -16.26
C THR A 213 -11.40 10.69 -15.37
N THR A 214 -11.83 10.85 -14.10
CA THR A 214 -11.83 9.77 -13.12
C THR A 214 -13.19 9.04 -13.04
N TYR A 215 -14.31 9.77 -13.06
CA TYR A 215 -15.64 9.15 -12.94
C TYR A 215 -15.97 8.17 -14.07
N PRO A 216 -15.57 8.38 -15.35
CA PRO A 216 -15.76 7.36 -16.38
C PRO A 216 -15.14 6.00 -16.04
N LEU A 217 -14.02 5.98 -15.29
CA LEU A 217 -13.38 4.74 -14.85
C LEU A 217 -14.22 4.02 -13.79
N TYR A 218 -14.86 4.76 -12.88
CA TYR A 218 -15.77 4.18 -11.89
C TYR A 218 -17.00 3.55 -12.55
N GLU A 219 -17.53 4.17 -13.60
CA GLU A 219 -18.63 3.58 -14.36
C GLU A 219 -18.21 2.28 -15.09
N VAL A 220 -16.97 2.20 -15.59
CA VAL A 220 -16.44 0.93 -16.14
C VAL A 220 -16.40 -0.14 -15.05
N LEU A 221 -15.86 0.19 -13.86
CA LEU A 221 -15.80 -0.76 -12.75
C LEU A 221 -17.18 -1.28 -12.35
N ARG A 222 -18.17 -0.38 -12.22
CA ARG A 222 -19.57 -0.72 -11.91
C ARG A 222 -20.15 -1.69 -12.94
N LYS A 223 -19.98 -1.37 -14.23
CA LYS A 223 -20.46 -2.19 -15.35
C LYS A 223 -19.88 -3.60 -15.34
N HIS A 224 -18.62 -3.76 -14.92
CA HIS A 224 -17.92 -5.04 -14.87
C HIS A 224 -17.98 -5.73 -13.50
N GLY A 225 -18.69 -5.15 -12.51
CA GLY A 225 -18.84 -5.73 -11.18
C GLY A 225 -17.58 -5.68 -10.31
N VAL A 226 -16.57 -4.90 -10.69
CA VAL A 226 -15.36 -4.64 -9.89
C VAL A 226 -15.67 -3.51 -8.92
N LYS A 227 -15.63 -3.78 -7.61
CA LYS A 227 -16.13 -2.83 -6.60
C LYS A 227 -15.04 -2.06 -5.86
N ASN A 228 -13.79 -2.51 -5.92
CA ASN A 228 -12.75 -2.02 -5.04
C ASN A 228 -11.80 -1.07 -5.77
N VAL A 229 -11.73 0.18 -5.29
CA VAL A 229 -10.86 1.24 -5.77
C VAL A 229 -9.81 1.52 -4.69
N CYS A 230 -8.60 1.05 -4.90
CA CYS A 230 -7.46 1.26 -4.01
C CYS A 230 -6.72 2.52 -4.44
N VAL A 231 -6.36 3.37 -3.51
CA VAL A 231 -5.76 4.65 -3.85
C VAL A 231 -4.58 5.00 -2.96
N HIS A 232 -3.49 5.44 -3.56
CA HIS A 232 -2.38 6.02 -2.82
C HIS A 232 -2.81 7.36 -2.22
N LYS A 233 -2.94 7.41 -0.90
CA LYS A 233 -3.20 8.62 -0.12
C LYS A 233 -2.25 8.63 1.07
N GLY A 234 -1.79 9.80 1.47
CA GLY A 234 -0.71 9.89 2.47
C GLY A 234 0.68 9.58 1.87
N LEU A 235 1.67 9.37 2.75
CA LEU A 235 3.09 9.13 2.43
C LEU A 235 3.61 10.02 1.29
N PRO A 236 3.60 11.36 1.48
CA PRO A 236 3.84 12.29 0.37
C PRO A 236 5.27 12.25 -0.19
N GLY A 237 6.24 11.67 0.50
CA GLY A 237 7.68 11.75 0.26
C GLY A 237 8.18 11.78 -1.20
N LEU A 238 7.67 10.90 -2.07
CA LEU A 238 8.01 10.84 -3.50
C LEU A 238 6.91 11.40 -4.41
N PHE A 239 5.85 11.96 -3.84
CA PHE A 239 4.62 12.31 -4.50
C PHE A 239 4.26 13.78 -4.27
N LEU A 240 3.30 14.29 -5.04
CA LEU A 240 2.74 15.63 -4.85
C LEU A 240 1.79 15.64 -3.65
N GLU A 241 2.21 16.28 -2.57
CA GLU A 241 1.52 16.27 -1.28
C GLU A 241 0.05 16.72 -1.39
N GLU A 242 -0.25 17.73 -2.21
CA GLU A 242 -1.62 18.23 -2.36
C GLU A 242 -2.63 17.17 -2.83
N TYR A 243 -2.17 16.13 -3.54
CA TYR A 243 -3.01 15.01 -3.99
C TYR A 243 -3.00 13.82 -3.03
N CYS A 244 -2.19 13.88 -1.96
CA CYS A 244 -2.19 12.88 -0.88
C CYS A 244 -3.31 13.09 0.14
N HIS A 245 -3.94 14.27 0.16
CA HIS A 245 -5.08 14.61 1.03
C HIS A 245 -6.36 13.89 0.61
N THR A 246 -7.37 13.83 1.48
CA THR A 246 -8.49 12.87 1.37
C THR A 246 -9.84 13.47 1.01
N ALA A 247 -9.96 14.80 0.83
CA ALA A 247 -11.23 15.45 0.55
C ALA A 247 -11.88 14.96 -0.77
N ASP A 248 -11.07 14.76 -1.82
CA ASP A 248 -11.52 14.26 -3.11
C ASP A 248 -11.96 12.79 -3.05
N LEU A 249 -11.29 11.98 -2.21
CA LEU A 249 -11.66 10.60 -1.95
C LEU A 249 -13.04 10.52 -1.31
N ALA A 250 -13.30 11.34 -0.31
CA ALA A 250 -14.59 11.35 0.40
C ALA A 250 -15.74 11.79 -0.50
N ARG A 251 -15.49 12.76 -1.42
CA ARG A 251 -16.48 13.16 -2.42
C ARG A 251 -16.74 12.02 -3.41
N ALA A 252 -15.70 11.40 -3.98
CA ALA A 252 -15.88 10.26 -4.87
C ALA A 252 -16.64 9.11 -4.20
N ALA A 253 -16.36 8.82 -2.92
CA ALA A 253 -17.06 7.80 -2.17
C ALA A 253 -18.55 8.13 -1.93
N ALA A 254 -18.89 9.40 -1.78
CA ALA A 254 -20.28 9.85 -1.67
C ALA A 254 -21.04 9.74 -3.01
N ASP A 255 -20.38 10.05 -4.12
CA ASP A 255 -20.96 10.01 -5.46
C ASP A 255 -21.09 8.57 -6.00
N PHE A 256 -20.26 7.63 -5.51
CA PHE A 256 -20.28 6.21 -5.87
C PHE A 256 -20.45 5.29 -4.65
N PRO A 257 -21.62 5.27 -4.01
CA PRO A 257 -21.84 4.54 -2.75
C PRO A 257 -21.83 3.01 -2.92
N ASP A 258 -21.85 2.49 -4.13
CA ASP A 258 -21.77 1.08 -4.47
C ASP A 258 -20.34 0.59 -4.77
N LEU A 259 -19.35 1.50 -4.81
CA LEU A 259 -17.93 1.18 -4.86
C LEU A 259 -17.30 1.33 -3.47
N ASN A 260 -16.24 0.58 -3.21
CA ASN A 260 -15.44 0.69 -2.00
C ASN A 260 -14.15 1.45 -2.31
N PHE A 261 -13.83 2.45 -1.51
CA PHE A 261 -12.63 3.26 -1.67
C PHE A 261 -11.65 2.95 -0.54
N ILE A 262 -10.48 2.44 -0.88
CA ILE A 262 -9.49 1.95 0.06
C ILE A 262 -8.29 2.89 0.03
N ALA A 263 -8.16 3.70 1.08
CA ALA A 263 -7.06 4.63 1.26
C ALA A 263 -5.82 3.87 1.76
N PHE A 264 -4.84 3.71 0.89
CA PHE A 264 -3.59 3.04 1.23
C PHE A 264 -2.77 3.88 2.20
N HIS A 265 -1.95 3.19 3.00
CA HIS A 265 -1.11 3.78 4.05
C HIS A 265 -1.93 4.50 5.13
N CYS A 266 -3.20 4.11 5.35
CA CYS A 266 -4.13 4.81 6.24
C CYS A 266 -4.16 6.33 6.00
N SER A 267 -3.79 6.80 4.82
CA SER A 267 -3.54 8.22 4.49
C SER A 267 -2.52 8.92 5.39
N PHE A 268 -1.63 8.18 6.07
CA PHE A 268 -0.62 8.75 6.96
C PHE A 268 0.30 9.76 6.22
N PRO A 269 0.55 10.97 6.75
CA PRO A 269 0.19 11.48 8.09
C PRO A 269 -1.17 12.22 8.15
N PHE A 270 -2.05 12.06 7.17
CA PHE A 270 -3.35 12.76 7.04
C PHE A 270 -4.54 11.87 7.50
N GLU A 271 -4.30 10.87 8.34
CA GLU A 271 -5.35 9.93 8.81
C GLU A 271 -6.49 10.62 9.56
N ALA A 272 -6.21 11.75 10.21
CA ALA A 272 -7.25 12.56 10.87
C ALA A 272 -8.21 13.18 9.84
N GLU A 273 -7.70 13.64 8.71
CA GLU A 273 -8.52 14.13 7.60
C GLU A 273 -9.37 13.00 6.99
N LEU A 274 -8.79 11.81 6.83
CA LEU A 274 -9.53 10.65 6.33
C LEU A 274 -10.76 10.36 7.20
N ALA A 275 -10.56 10.28 8.52
CA ALA A 275 -11.64 10.04 9.47
C ALA A 275 -12.68 11.18 9.45
N GLU A 276 -12.23 12.43 9.48
CA GLU A 276 -13.10 13.61 9.48
C GLU A 276 -13.94 13.70 8.19
N HIS A 277 -13.29 13.53 7.03
CA HIS A 277 -13.96 13.63 5.74
C HIS A 277 -14.97 12.49 5.54
N ALA A 278 -14.65 11.27 5.95
CA ALA A 278 -15.60 10.14 5.91
C ALA A 278 -16.83 10.41 6.78
N GLN A 279 -16.64 10.92 8.00
CA GLN A 279 -17.72 11.28 8.91
C GLN A 279 -18.59 12.43 8.38
N LYS A 280 -17.96 13.50 7.88
CA LYS A 280 -18.67 14.65 7.30
C LYS A 280 -19.50 14.26 6.08
N ALA A 281 -18.95 13.45 5.20
CA ALA A 281 -19.64 12.92 4.02
C ALA A 281 -20.68 11.84 4.37
N LYS A 282 -20.67 11.32 5.61
CA LYS A 282 -21.55 10.23 6.10
C LYS A 282 -21.46 8.98 5.22
N VAL A 283 -20.28 8.69 4.70
CA VAL A 283 -20.03 7.53 3.84
C VAL A 283 -19.56 6.34 4.67
N LYS A 284 -19.89 5.13 4.21
CA LYS A 284 -19.52 3.87 4.86
C LYS A 284 -18.69 2.96 3.95
N ASN A 285 -18.28 3.47 2.81
CA ASN A 285 -17.55 2.75 1.77
C ASN A 285 -16.10 3.23 1.65
N ILE A 286 -15.58 3.90 2.69
CA ILE A 286 -14.16 4.23 2.82
C ILE A 286 -13.50 3.24 3.78
N TYR A 287 -12.37 2.71 3.36
CA TYR A 287 -11.52 1.79 4.10
C TYR A 287 -10.11 2.36 4.19
N ALA A 288 -9.38 1.98 5.23
CA ALA A 288 -7.97 2.31 5.41
C ALA A 288 -7.13 1.04 5.31
N GLU A 289 -5.99 1.11 4.63
CA GLU A 289 -5.08 -0.02 4.46
C GLU A 289 -3.70 0.35 5.02
N MET A 290 -3.03 -0.61 5.70
CA MET A 290 -1.89 -0.37 6.59
C MET A 290 -0.51 -0.52 5.93
N GLY A 291 -0.42 -0.78 4.64
CA GLY A 291 0.85 -1.04 3.94
C GLY A 291 1.91 0.05 4.16
N GLY A 292 3.16 -0.36 4.26
CA GLY A 292 4.29 0.54 4.46
C GLY A 292 4.42 1.14 5.87
N LEU A 293 3.48 0.88 6.79
CA LEU A 293 3.45 1.53 8.10
C LEU A 293 4.09 0.70 9.22
N ALA A 294 4.33 -0.59 9.02
CA ALA A 294 4.92 -1.45 10.05
C ALA A 294 6.25 -0.93 10.65
N PRO A 295 7.17 -0.34 9.86
CA PRO A 295 8.41 0.21 10.44
C PRO A 295 8.19 1.32 11.47
N TYR A 296 7.06 2.04 11.39
CA TYR A 296 6.74 3.11 12.35
C TYR A 296 6.36 2.57 13.74
N MET A 297 5.95 1.29 13.86
CA MET A 297 5.72 0.67 15.17
C MET A 297 6.96 0.75 16.07
N PHE A 298 8.15 0.75 15.47
CA PHE A 298 9.43 0.75 16.21
C PHE A 298 10.12 2.09 16.15
N ARG A 299 10.01 2.81 15.05
CA ARG A 299 10.73 4.08 14.84
C ARG A 299 10.05 5.28 15.50
N THR A 300 8.73 5.30 15.46
CA THR A 300 7.89 6.36 16.05
C THR A 300 6.62 5.75 16.65
N PRO A 301 6.76 4.91 17.72
CA PRO A 301 5.66 4.09 18.23
C PRO A 301 4.46 4.91 18.68
N GLU A 302 4.66 6.07 19.32
CA GLU A 302 3.56 6.94 19.76
C GLU A 302 2.79 7.52 18.56
N ARG A 303 3.49 7.89 17.48
CA ARG A 303 2.87 8.43 16.26
C ARG A 303 2.10 7.32 15.51
N TYR A 304 2.68 6.11 15.45
CA TYR A 304 1.98 4.95 14.91
C TYR A 304 0.71 4.62 15.73
N ALA A 305 0.83 4.63 17.06
CA ALA A 305 -0.31 4.41 17.95
C ALA A 305 -1.42 5.45 17.74
N GLN A 306 -1.05 6.73 17.64
CA GLN A 306 -1.99 7.81 17.36
C GLN A 306 -2.70 7.59 16.02
N MET A 307 -1.95 7.29 14.97
CA MET A 307 -2.51 7.00 13.64
C MET A 307 -3.51 5.85 13.70
N LEU A 308 -3.10 4.71 14.24
CA LEU A 308 -3.96 3.52 14.27
C LEU A 308 -5.21 3.75 15.13
N ALA A 309 -5.08 4.43 16.29
CA ALA A 309 -6.22 4.78 17.13
C ALA A 309 -7.18 5.75 16.40
N THR A 310 -6.66 6.73 15.67
CA THR A 310 -7.46 7.67 14.87
C THR A 310 -8.29 6.93 13.82
N VAL A 311 -7.67 6.03 13.09
CA VAL A 311 -8.35 5.25 12.04
C VAL A 311 -9.39 4.30 12.63
N LEU A 312 -9.04 3.57 13.71
CA LEU A 312 -9.95 2.64 14.37
C LEU A 312 -11.16 3.36 15.00
N ASN A 313 -10.95 4.51 15.61
CA ASN A 313 -12.04 5.31 16.17
C ASN A 313 -12.88 6.03 15.10
N GLY A 314 -12.24 6.44 14.00
CA GLY A 314 -12.90 7.21 12.95
C GLY A 314 -13.69 6.40 11.95
N LEU A 315 -13.14 5.26 11.52
CA LEU A 315 -13.74 4.39 10.51
C LEU A 315 -14.34 3.11 11.09
N GLY A 316 -13.81 2.63 12.22
CA GLY A 316 -14.14 1.32 12.80
C GLY A 316 -13.14 0.23 12.38
N ALA A 317 -12.98 -0.77 13.25
CA ALA A 317 -12.05 -1.88 13.03
C ALA A 317 -12.41 -2.74 11.80
N ASP A 318 -13.67 -2.76 11.40
CA ASP A 318 -14.17 -3.47 10.22
C ASP A 318 -13.87 -2.76 8.88
N HIS A 319 -13.32 -1.55 8.94
CA HIS A 319 -12.88 -0.76 7.79
C HIS A 319 -11.36 -0.64 7.68
N VAL A 320 -10.59 -1.39 8.48
CA VAL A 320 -9.13 -1.40 8.41
C VAL A 320 -8.65 -2.70 7.79
N LEU A 321 -7.80 -2.60 6.77
CA LEU A 321 -7.22 -3.72 6.03
C LEU A 321 -5.73 -3.85 6.35
N TRP A 322 -5.28 -5.09 6.46
CA TRP A 322 -3.87 -5.41 6.50
C TRP A 322 -3.23 -5.27 5.13
N GLY A 323 -2.03 -4.74 5.10
CA GLY A 323 -1.13 -4.76 3.98
C GLY A 323 0.29 -4.46 4.43
N THR A 324 1.28 -4.93 3.68
CA THR A 324 2.68 -4.79 4.03
C THR A 324 3.45 -3.81 3.17
N ASP A 325 2.97 -3.53 1.96
CA ASP A 325 3.72 -2.80 0.94
C ASP A 325 5.05 -3.51 0.56
N THR A 326 5.06 -4.86 0.68
CA THR A 326 6.19 -5.68 0.23
C THR A 326 6.41 -5.44 -1.27
N PRO A 327 7.67 -5.26 -1.72
CA PRO A 327 8.92 -5.48 -1.00
C PRO A 327 9.53 -4.26 -0.32
N VAL A 328 8.86 -3.10 -0.31
CA VAL A 328 9.44 -1.84 0.22
C VAL A 328 9.78 -1.96 1.70
N ALA A 329 8.83 -2.46 2.50
CA ALA A 329 9.03 -2.66 3.93
C ALA A 329 9.67 -4.02 4.28
N GLY A 330 10.30 -4.70 3.31
CA GLY A 330 10.89 -6.02 3.50
C GLY A 330 9.86 -7.16 3.46
N PRO A 331 10.26 -8.41 3.81
CA PRO A 331 9.37 -9.56 3.82
C PRO A 331 8.25 -9.41 4.85
N PRO A 332 7.05 -10.00 4.62
CA PRO A 332 5.89 -9.81 5.47
C PRO A 332 6.01 -10.40 6.88
N HIS A 333 6.75 -11.48 7.04
CA HIS A 333 6.79 -12.27 8.27
C HIS A 333 6.96 -11.43 9.54
N TRP A 334 8.01 -10.61 9.63
CA TRP A 334 8.25 -9.77 10.80
C TRP A 334 7.13 -8.76 11.05
N GLN A 335 6.49 -8.25 9.99
CA GLN A 335 5.41 -7.27 10.08
C GLN A 335 4.15 -7.93 10.67
N ILE A 336 3.87 -9.17 10.25
CA ILE A 336 2.76 -9.99 10.78
C ILE A 336 2.96 -10.26 12.27
N LEU A 337 4.15 -10.75 12.65
CA LEU A 337 4.48 -11.03 14.06
C LEU A 337 4.37 -9.77 14.90
N ALA A 338 4.93 -8.65 14.43
CA ALA A 338 4.86 -7.38 15.14
C ALA A 338 3.40 -6.95 15.37
N PHE A 339 2.55 -7.02 14.36
CA PHE A 339 1.14 -6.63 14.51
C PHE A 339 0.35 -7.60 15.40
N GLN A 340 0.64 -8.89 15.34
CA GLN A 340 0.01 -9.88 16.23
C GLN A 340 0.34 -9.61 17.70
N ALA A 341 1.57 -9.18 17.99
CA ALA A 341 1.99 -8.82 19.35
C ALA A 341 1.60 -7.40 19.75
N TYR A 342 1.26 -6.53 18.79
CA TYR A 342 0.99 -5.11 19.05
C TYR A 342 -0.28 -4.88 19.87
N GLY A 343 -0.24 -3.91 20.79
CA GLY A 343 -1.39 -3.45 21.55
C GLY A 343 -1.19 -2.02 22.07
N PHE A 344 -2.27 -1.34 22.38
CA PHE A 344 -2.16 -0.04 23.04
C PHE A 344 -1.93 -0.23 24.54
N PRO A 345 -0.97 0.47 25.16
CA PRO A 345 -0.81 0.51 26.60
C PRO A 345 -2.11 0.93 27.30
N ALA A 346 -2.45 0.26 28.43
CA ALA A 346 -3.66 0.55 29.18
C ALA A 346 -3.82 2.05 29.51
N GLN A 347 -2.70 2.70 29.83
CA GLN A 347 -2.70 4.15 30.09
C GLN A 347 -3.20 4.98 28.90
N LEU A 348 -2.88 4.61 27.65
CA LEU A 348 -3.35 5.32 26.46
C LEU A 348 -4.84 5.01 26.18
N VAL A 349 -5.27 3.78 26.46
CA VAL A 349 -6.69 3.40 26.37
C VAL A 349 -7.51 4.27 27.33
N GLU A 350 -7.08 4.40 28.57
CA GLU A 350 -7.80 5.16 29.60
C GLU A 350 -7.71 6.69 29.38
N SER A 351 -6.52 7.23 29.12
CA SER A 351 -6.31 8.68 29.09
C SER A 351 -6.63 9.34 27.76
N LYS A 352 -6.51 8.61 26.63
CA LYS A 352 -6.71 9.14 25.27
C LYS A 352 -7.88 8.51 24.53
N GLY A 353 -8.60 7.55 25.14
CA GLY A 353 -9.71 6.84 24.50
C GLY A 353 -9.27 5.97 23.32
N TYR A 354 -8.05 5.43 23.36
CA TYR A 354 -7.61 4.48 22.35
C TYR A 354 -8.41 3.18 22.44
N PRO A 355 -8.77 2.56 21.31
CA PRO A 355 -9.57 1.34 21.35
C PRO A 355 -8.73 0.15 21.83
N VAL A 356 -9.38 -0.85 22.41
CA VAL A 356 -8.70 -2.11 22.76
C VAL A 356 -8.55 -2.96 21.49
N ILE A 357 -7.31 -3.33 21.13
CA ILE A 357 -7.03 -4.22 20.00
C ILE A 357 -7.03 -5.67 20.51
N THR A 358 -8.22 -6.29 20.49
CA THR A 358 -8.37 -7.70 20.91
C THR A 358 -7.81 -8.66 19.85
N PRO A 359 -7.54 -9.93 20.19
CA PRO A 359 -7.19 -10.95 19.19
C PRO A 359 -8.21 -11.08 18.05
N ALA A 360 -9.50 -10.91 18.36
CA ALA A 360 -10.56 -10.90 17.34
C ALA A 360 -10.41 -9.72 16.35
N VAL A 361 -10.13 -8.51 16.86
CA VAL A 361 -9.85 -7.33 16.03
C VAL A 361 -8.61 -7.56 15.16
N LYS A 362 -7.54 -8.14 15.72
CA LYS A 362 -6.33 -8.45 14.93
C LYS A 362 -6.63 -9.42 13.79
N ARG A 363 -7.34 -10.52 14.05
CA ARG A 363 -7.74 -11.47 12.98
C ARG A 363 -8.63 -10.81 11.93
N GLN A 364 -9.52 -9.93 12.35
CA GLN A 364 -10.38 -9.18 11.45
C GLN A 364 -9.55 -8.28 10.51
N ILE A 365 -8.58 -7.55 11.04
CA ILE A 365 -7.68 -6.67 10.26
C ILE A 365 -6.75 -7.49 9.38
N LEU A 366 -6.10 -8.54 9.90
CA LEU A 366 -5.13 -9.35 9.18
C LEU A 366 -5.70 -10.04 7.93
N GLY A 367 -7.01 -10.33 7.91
CA GLY A 367 -7.58 -10.98 6.74
C GLY A 367 -9.09 -10.94 6.64
N GLY A 368 -9.82 -10.95 7.76
CA GLY A 368 -11.28 -11.03 7.76
C GLY A 368 -11.96 -9.89 6.99
N ASN A 369 -11.46 -8.66 7.13
CA ASN A 369 -12.01 -7.50 6.42
C ASN A 369 -11.75 -7.57 4.92
N ALA A 370 -10.53 -7.91 4.51
CA ALA A 370 -10.20 -8.09 3.10
C ALA A 370 -10.98 -9.25 2.49
N ALA A 371 -11.08 -10.38 3.20
CA ALA A 371 -11.87 -11.53 2.73
C ALA A 371 -13.33 -11.14 2.48
N ARG A 372 -13.95 -10.40 3.40
CA ARG A 372 -15.31 -9.88 3.23
C ARG A 372 -15.41 -8.91 2.04
N LEU A 373 -14.50 -7.94 1.95
CA LEU A 373 -14.53 -6.88 0.95
C LEU A 373 -14.35 -7.42 -0.48
N TYR A 374 -13.49 -8.41 -0.64
CA TYR A 374 -13.19 -9.05 -1.92
C TYR A 374 -13.95 -10.36 -2.14
N ASN A 375 -14.92 -10.65 -1.28
CA ASN A 375 -15.78 -11.84 -1.39
C ASN A 375 -14.97 -13.15 -1.45
N ILE A 376 -13.93 -13.27 -0.62
CA ILE A 376 -13.10 -14.48 -0.51
C ILE A 376 -13.75 -15.44 0.48
N ASN A 377 -14.10 -16.64 0.02
CA ASN A 377 -14.50 -17.71 0.92
C ASN A 377 -13.25 -18.30 1.58
N VAL A 378 -13.02 -17.95 2.85
CA VAL A 378 -11.82 -18.35 3.60
C VAL A 378 -11.66 -19.87 3.67
N ALA A 379 -12.77 -20.62 3.90
CA ALA A 379 -12.68 -22.08 4.00
C ALA A 379 -12.29 -22.74 2.66
N ASP A 380 -12.79 -22.23 1.54
CA ASP A 380 -12.43 -22.73 0.21
C ASP A 380 -10.99 -22.35 -0.15
N ALA A 381 -10.60 -21.12 0.16
CA ALA A 381 -9.24 -20.61 -0.06
C ALA A 381 -8.21 -21.44 0.73
N SER A 382 -8.44 -21.66 2.03
CA SER A 382 -7.55 -22.49 2.87
C SER A 382 -7.38 -23.90 2.30
N ARG A 383 -8.48 -24.55 1.91
CA ARG A 383 -8.41 -25.90 1.30
C ARG A 383 -7.64 -25.93 -0.03
N ALA A 384 -7.67 -24.86 -0.80
CA ALA A 384 -6.90 -24.75 -2.04
C ALA A 384 -5.41 -24.53 -1.76
N ILE A 385 -5.11 -23.68 -0.77
CA ILE A 385 -3.76 -23.32 -0.33
C ILE A 385 -3.03 -24.53 0.27
N ASP A 386 -3.66 -25.30 1.13
CA ASP A 386 -3.07 -26.51 1.77
C ASP A 386 -2.64 -27.58 0.79
N LYS A 387 -3.08 -27.50 -0.46
CA LYS A 387 -2.75 -28.46 -1.53
C LYS A 387 -1.76 -27.90 -2.55
N ASP A 388 -1.46 -26.60 -2.49
CA ASP A 388 -0.61 -25.99 -3.49
C ASP A 388 0.89 -26.30 -3.28
N LEU A 389 1.68 -26.03 -4.33
CA LEU A 389 3.12 -26.30 -4.30
C LEU A 389 3.85 -25.42 -3.28
N LEU A 390 3.42 -24.16 -3.13
CA LEU A 390 4.07 -23.20 -2.24
C LEU A 390 3.90 -23.59 -0.77
N TYR A 391 2.70 -24.10 -0.41
CA TYR A 391 2.48 -24.66 0.92
C TYR A 391 3.43 -25.83 1.20
N LYS A 392 3.53 -26.77 0.26
CA LYS A 392 4.43 -27.92 0.39
C LYS A 392 5.89 -27.51 0.52
N LEU A 393 6.35 -26.57 -0.31
CA LEU A 393 7.71 -26.05 -0.23
C LEU A 393 7.98 -25.38 1.12
N ARG A 394 7.02 -24.64 1.65
CA ARG A 394 7.15 -23.98 2.98
C ARG A 394 7.17 -24.99 4.12
N VAL A 395 6.29 -25.98 4.12
CA VAL A 395 6.13 -26.93 5.23
C VAL A 395 7.17 -28.04 5.16
N ASP A 396 7.42 -28.61 3.99
CA ASP A 396 8.28 -29.78 3.83
C ASP A 396 9.75 -29.41 3.58
N GLY A 397 10.02 -28.22 3.05
CA GLY A 397 11.34 -27.89 2.49
C GLY A 397 12.20 -26.94 3.31
N ASN A 398 11.61 -25.99 4.04
CA ASN A 398 12.36 -25.06 4.88
C ASN A 398 11.45 -24.37 5.90
N PRO A 399 11.78 -24.45 7.17
CA PRO A 399 11.22 -23.49 8.12
C PRO A 399 11.62 -22.09 7.68
N LEU A 400 10.66 -21.16 7.72
CA LEU A 400 10.89 -19.74 7.52
C LEU A 400 12.17 -19.34 8.27
N PRO A 401 13.22 -18.86 7.62
CA PRO A 401 14.31 -18.30 8.37
C PRO A 401 13.76 -17.09 9.12
N LEU A 402 13.65 -17.21 10.42
CA LEU A 402 13.44 -16.07 11.31
C LEU A 402 14.71 -15.22 11.27
N GLU A 403 14.91 -14.46 10.21
CA GLU A 403 15.97 -13.42 10.18
C GLU A 403 15.63 -12.28 11.15
N VAL A 404 14.43 -12.31 11.73
CA VAL A 404 13.96 -11.30 12.68
C VAL A 404 13.69 -11.99 14.00
N ASP A 405 14.53 -11.75 14.98
CA ASP A 405 14.37 -12.17 16.36
C ASP A 405 13.44 -11.15 17.08
N PRO A 406 12.18 -11.48 17.35
CA PRO A 406 11.25 -10.57 18.00
C PRO A 406 11.75 -10.05 19.35
N SER A 407 12.57 -10.81 20.07
CA SER A 407 13.16 -10.40 21.35
C SER A 407 14.09 -9.20 21.21
N LYS A 408 14.66 -8.98 20.02
CA LYS A 408 15.49 -7.81 19.72
C LYS A 408 14.67 -6.54 19.46
N TRP A 409 13.38 -6.64 19.27
CA TRP A 409 12.51 -5.48 19.05
C TRP A 409 12.13 -4.79 20.37
N THR A 410 12.12 -5.53 21.47
CA THR A 410 11.71 -5.07 22.80
C THR A 410 12.90 -4.86 23.75
N ALA A 411 14.10 -5.36 23.41
CA ALA A 411 15.30 -5.23 24.20
C ALA A 411 16.02 -3.91 23.91
N GLY A 412 15.57 -2.82 24.55
CA GLY A 412 16.21 -1.52 24.49
C GLY A 412 15.81 -0.64 25.65
#